data_75465856b968882b94ce08e2957979a2
#
_entry.id   75465856b968882b94ce08e2957979a2
#
_cell.length_a   1.000
_cell.length_b   1.000
_cell.length_c   1.000
_cell.angle_alpha   90.00
_cell.angle_beta   90.00
_cell.angle_gamma   90.00
#
_symmetry.space_group_name_H-M   'P 1'
#
loop_
_entity.id
_entity.type
_entity.pdbx_description
1 polymer ?
#
loop_
_entity_poly.entity_id
_entity_poly.type
_entity_poly.pdbx_seq_one_letter_code
_entity_poly.pdbx_strand_id
1 'polypeptide(L)'
;MEYAKILLTEEQRLELTKIPDDIRCRKTAKYYTLNDFDIQLIHQQRKDHNRIGFALQLCCLRYPGWTLTNISDVPDAVLYHVAKQINVDVNDMQQYGLREKTRLEHLRKLREIYGFRFFSDMDDALLQDYLMPLAMENDHILRLVKLSIEKLREQKIILPGITRIENIVSMVSQAAEDKIYQIINDYLTAKQKRQLDGLINSSDEAQTTTLAYLKENQGQSSPKAFMKIIKRLEIIRGLNLKGDFKEIHPNRMKQLSRLGSRYEPHSFRRFREDKRYALLVAFLHELAQRLTDFAVEIHDKQINILLSKGRRQQEEIHKHNAKSLNEKIIHYVDIGTALIKSRNEGLNPFDAIETVMSWSKVVESVEDAKKLTRPQNYDYLDLLSHKYHHLRKYTPALVKHLKFSSTNTSMKPLIKALSIIHNVNDAGKRKIPDDAPLDFIPKRWEKYIQDRDGAINRNYYEMAVYTELKNRIRSGDIAVEGSRNYRNFDEYLLPANEWKVETERLAVSASYDGFIQERIKSMNDRLQWLSKNWIVLTCRTVKFMSKGCIKKRRKKRNN
;
A
#
# COMPACT_ATOMS: atom_id res chain seq x y z
N MET A 1 -34.24 -24.01 13.76
CA MET A 1 -33.33 -24.33 12.61
C MET A 1 -32.80 -23.00 12.09
N GLU A 2 -31.57 -22.66 12.48
CA GLU A 2 -30.88 -21.53 11.87
C GLU A 2 -30.61 -21.88 10.40
N TYR A 3 -31.12 -21.08 9.50
CA TYR A 3 -30.77 -21.17 8.08
C TYR A 3 -29.24 -21.08 7.95
N ALA A 4 -28.63 -22.17 7.50
CA ALA A 4 -27.20 -22.20 7.21
C ALA A 4 -26.88 -21.02 6.28
N LYS A 5 -26.11 -20.09 6.78
CA LYS A 5 -25.69 -18.90 6.02
C LYS A 5 -24.89 -19.40 4.82
N ILE A 6 -25.41 -19.25 3.62
CA ILE A 6 -24.70 -19.63 2.39
C ILE A 6 -23.44 -18.76 2.32
N LEU A 7 -22.29 -19.37 2.53
CA LEU A 7 -20.99 -18.68 2.58
C LEU A 7 -20.33 -18.57 1.21
N LEU A 8 -20.54 -19.59 0.37
CA LEU A 8 -20.00 -19.67 -0.99
C LEU A 8 -21.14 -19.62 -1.99
N THR A 9 -20.89 -19.02 -3.16
CA THR A 9 -21.79 -19.13 -4.30
C THR A 9 -21.78 -20.54 -4.88
N GLU A 10 -22.83 -20.92 -5.60
CA GLU A 10 -22.89 -22.25 -6.25
C GLU A 10 -21.72 -22.44 -7.23
N GLU A 11 -21.31 -21.41 -7.93
CA GLU A 11 -20.12 -21.46 -8.82
C GLU A 11 -18.85 -21.77 -8.02
N GLN A 12 -18.66 -21.12 -6.86
CA GLN A 12 -17.51 -21.37 -6.00
C GLN A 12 -17.50 -22.78 -5.43
N ARG A 13 -18.67 -23.31 -5.05
CA ARG A 13 -18.81 -24.71 -4.60
C ARG A 13 -18.44 -25.68 -5.72
N LEU A 14 -18.99 -25.48 -6.91
CA LEU A 14 -18.67 -26.29 -8.08
C LEU A 14 -17.17 -26.25 -8.40
N GLU A 15 -16.54 -25.05 -8.42
CA GLU A 15 -15.11 -24.92 -8.67
C GLU A 15 -14.25 -25.73 -7.68
N LEU A 16 -14.69 -25.81 -6.42
CA LEU A 16 -13.95 -26.53 -5.37
C LEU A 16 -14.14 -28.05 -5.42
N THR A 17 -15.32 -28.51 -5.82
CA THR A 17 -15.71 -29.93 -5.78
C THR A 17 -15.53 -30.66 -7.12
N LYS A 18 -15.52 -29.89 -8.21
CA LYS A 18 -15.45 -30.42 -9.58
C LYS A 18 -14.10 -31.06 -9.87
N ILE A 19 -14.14 -32.19 -10.60
CA ILE A 19 -12.96 -32.74 -11.26
C ILE A 19 -12.49 -31.74 -12.33
N PRO A 20 -11.20 -31.40 -12.41
CA PRO A 20 -10.71 -30.36 -13.33
C PRO A 20 -10.92 -30.77 -14.79
N ASP A 21 -11.47 -29.87 -15.60
CA ASP A 21 -11.68 -30.07 -17.04
C ASP A 21 -10.35 -30.12 -17.81
N ASP A 22 -9.32 -29.40 -17.33
CA ASP A 22 -7.98 -29.35 -17.93
C ASP A 22 -6.91 -29.85 -16.95
N ILE A 23 -6.40 -31.03 -17.19
CA ILE A 23 -5.30 -31.67 -16.45
C ILE A 23 -3.92 -31.31 -16.96
N ARG A 24 -3.80 -30.51 -18.04
CA ARG A 24 -2.50 -30.05 -18.57
C ARG A 24 -1.84 -29.02 -17.67
N CYS A 25 -2.58 -28.45 -16.72
CA CYS A 25 -2.00 -27.58 -15.70
C CYS A 25 -1.09 -28.40 -14.76
N ARG A 26 0.17 -27.97 -14.62
CA ARG A 26 1.19 -28.64 -13.79
C ARG A 26 0.72 -28.94 -12.35
N LYS A 27 -0.20 -28.10 -11.82
CA LYS A 27 -0.73 -28.27 -10.45
C LYS A 27 -1.67 -29.48 -10.33
N THR A 28 -2.46 -29.77 -11.36
CA THR A 28 -3.44 -30.86 -11.37
C THR A 28 -2.90 -32.14 -11.99
N ALA A 29 -2.04 -32.04 -12.99
CA ALA A 29 -1.44 -33.16 -13.70
C ALA A 29 -0.82 -34.21 -12.76
N LYS A 30 -0.11 -33.77 -11.71
CA LYS A 30 0.54 -34.66 -10.74
C LYS A 30 -0.42 -35.62 -10.02
N TYR A 31 -1.69 -35.25 -9.85
CA TYR A 31 -2.68 -36.06 -9.16
C TYR A 31 -3.36 -37.09 -10.06
N TYR A 32 -3.31 -36.85 -11.38
CA TYR A 32 -3.87 -37.73 -12.41
C TYR A 32 -2.79 -38.51 -13.16
N THR A 33 -1.52 -38.39 -12.78
CA THR A 33 -0.44 -39.20 -13.27
C THR A 33 -0.26 -40.40 -12.35
N LEU A 34 -0.34 -41.59 -12.91
CA LEU A 34 -0.18 -42.87 -12.21
C LEU A 34 1.27 -43.28 -12.23
N ASN A 35 1.81 -43.69 -11.09
CA ASN A 35 3.14 -44.27 -11.00
C ASN A 35 3.10 -45.81 -11.21
N ASP A 36 4.28 -46.46 -11.29
CA ASP A 36 4.35 -47.90 -11.55
C ASP A 36 3.61 -48.75 -10.51
N PHE A 37 3.66 -48.33 -9.24
CA PHE A 37 2.92 -49.01 -8.17
C PHE A 37 1.39 -48.86 -8.34
N ASP A 38 0.94 -47.67 -8.71
CA ASP A 38 -0.47 -47.44 -9.03
C ASP A 38 -0.92 -48.35 -10.18
N ILE A 39 -0.15 -48.42 -11.25
CA ILE A 39 -0.45 -49.21 -12.44
C ILE A 39 -0.50 -50.71 -12.12
N GLN A 40 0.48 -51.23 -11.36
CA GLN A 40 0.48 -52.61 -10.91
C GLN A 40 -0.78 -52.97 -10.10
N LEU A 41 -1.18 -52.09 -9.17
CA LEU A 41 -2.37 -52.30 -8.35
C LEU A 41 -3.66 -52.26 -9.16
N ILE A 42 -3.74 -51.37 -10.14
CA ILE A 42 -4.88 -51.23 -11.04
C ILE A 42 -5.02 -52.50 -11.90
N HIS A 43 -3.94 -53.01 -12.43
CA HIS A 43 -3.97 -54.24 -13.25
C HIS A 43 -4.36 -55.50 -12.47
N GLN A 44 -4.24 -55.52 -11.14
CA GLN A 44 -4.76 -56.60 -10.30
C GLN A 44 -6.32 -56.67 -10.27
N GLN A 45 -6.99 -55.58 -10.70
CA GLN A 45 -8.45 -55.60 -10.78
C GLN A 45 -8.89 -56.43 -12.01
N ARG A 46 -9.91 -57.26 -11.80
CA ARG A 46 -10.52 -58.06 -12.87
C ARG A 46 -11.38 -57.17 -13.76
N LYS A 47 -11.30 -57.35 -15.08
CA LYS A 47 -12.06 -56.61 -16.10
C LYS A 47 -11.66 -55.14 -16.22
N ASP A 48 -11.68 -54.62 -17.42
CA ASP A 48 -11.16 -53.30 -17.77
C ASP A 48 -12.01 -52.15 -17.19
N HIS A 49 -13.34 -52.30 -17.12
CA HIS A 49 -14.20 -51.32 -16.45
C HIS A 49 -13.87 -51.15 -14.94
N ASN A 50 -13.44 -52.23 -14.25
CA ASN A 50 -12.99 -52.11 -12.87
C ASN A 50 -11.62 -51.45 -12.75
N ARG A 51 -10.69 -51.68 -13.71
CA ARG A 51 -9.38 -51.04 -13.75
C ARG A 51 -9.50 -49.52 -13.90
N ILE A 52 -10.29 -49.07 -14.88
CA ILE A 52 -10.47 -47.62 -15.11
C ILE A 52 -11.20 -46.95 -13.94
N GLY A 53 -12.23 -47.59 -13.40
CA GLY A 53 -12.96 -47.05 -12.27
C GLY A 53 -12.13 -46.98 -10.99
N PHE A 54 -11.27 -48.00 -10.72
CA PHE A 54 -10.34 -47.98 -9.60
C PHE A 54 -9.30 -46.85 -9.73
N ALA A 55 -8.74 -46.67 -10.94
CA ALA A 55 -7.81 -45.61 -11.24
C ALA A 55 -8.42 -44.21 -11.04
N LEU A 56 -9.63 -44.00 -11.54
CA LEU A 56 -10.34 -42.73 -11.36
C LEU A 56 -10.71 -42.45 -9.91
N GLN A 57 -11.15 -43.45 -9.14
CA GLN A 57 -11.35 -43.26 -7.70
C GLN A 57 -10.07 -42.82 -6.99
N LEU A 58 -8.92 -43.45 -7.31
CA LEU A 58 -7.63 -43.05 -6.75
C LEU A 58 -7.29 -41.61 -7.10
N CYS A 59 -7.47 -41.22 -8.37
CA CYS A 59 -7.23 -39.84 -8.82
C CYS A 59 -8.15 -38.85 -8.10
N CYS A 60 -9.46 -39.16 -7.99
CA CYS A 60 -10.42 -38.32 -7.30
C CYS A 60 -10.11 -38.15 -5.80
N LEU A 61 -9.65 -39.21 -5.13
CA LEU A 61 -9.21 -39.13 -3.73
C LEU A 61 -7.96 -38.25 -3.56
N ARG A 62 -7.05 -38.25 -4.55
CA ARG A 62 -5.89 -37.35 -4.56
C ARG A 62 -6.30 -35.91 -4.85
N TYR A 63 -7.21 -35.70 -5.80
CA TYR A 63 -7.75 -34.39 -6.19
C TYR A 63 -9.05 -34.57 -6.99
N PRO A 64 -10.15 -33.94 -6.65
CA PRO A 64 -10.32 -32.88 -5.63
C PRO A 64 -10.37 -33.33 -4.16
N GLY A 65 -10.39 -34.63 -3.86
CA GLY A 65 -10.34 -35.17 -2.51
C GLY A 65 -11.65 -35.83 -2.05
N TRP A 66 -12.67 -35.89 -2.90
CA TRP A 66 -13.94 -36.58 -2.68
C TRP A 66 -13.95 -37.96 -3.34
N THR A 67 -14.85 -38.80 -2.88
CA THR A 67 -15.13 -40.09 -3.55
C THR A 67 -15.85 -39.86 -4.87
N LEU A 68 -15.52 -40.66 -5.88
CA LEU A 68 -16.26 -40.64 -7.14
C LEU A 68 -17.68 -41.19 -6.91
N THR A 69 -18.70 -40.32 -7.00
CA THR A 69 -20.11 -40.69 -6.81
C THR A 69 -20.79 -41.02 -8.13
N ASN A 70 -20.63 -40.16 -9.13
CA ASN A 70 -21.20 -40.33 -10.45
C ASN A 70 -20.13 -40.38 -11.51
N ILE A 71 -20.31 -41.29 -12.45
CA ILE A 71 -19.39 -41.48 -13.58
C ILE A 71 -19.48 -40.31 -14.54
N SER A 72 -20.68 -39.75 -14.72
CA SER A 72 -20.96 -38.58 -15.55
C SER A 72 -20.24 -37.31 -15.13
N ASP A 73 -19.73 -37.26 -13.88
CA ASP A 73 -19.03 -36.09 -13.38
C ASP A 73 -17.55 -36.05 -13.81
N VAL A 74 -17.06 -37.11 -14.48
CA VAL A 74 -15.69 -37.18 -14.97
C VAL A 74 -15.59 -36.57 -16.36
N PRO A 75 -14.81 -35.48 -16.56
CA PRO A 75 -14.61 -34.90 -17.86
C PRO A 75 -13.91 -35.87 -18.83
N ASP A 76 -14.32 -35.87 -20.10
CA ASP A 76 -13.76 -36.75 -21.13
C ASP A 76 -12.23 -36.67 -21.23
N ALA A 77 -11.67 -35.47 -21.10
CA ALA A 77 -10.24 -35.26 -21.15
C ALA A 77 -9.48 -36.00 -20.01
N VAL A 78 -10.06 -36.05 -18.82
CA VAL A 78 -9.53 -36.77 -17.65
C VAL A 78 -9.67 -38.26 -17.85
N LEU A 79 -10.85 -38.69 -18.28
CA LEU A 79 -11.16 -40.08 -18.55
C LEU A 79 -10.21 -40.65 -19.59
N TYR A 80 -10.03 -39.97 -20.72
CA TYR A 80 -9.09 -40.36 -21.77
C TYR A 80 -7.63 -40.40 -21.30
N HIS A 81 -7.22 -39.42 -20.48
CA HIS A 81 -5.87 -39.37 -19.97
C HIS A 81 -5.55 -40.56 -19.03
N VAL A 82 -6.48 -40.89 -18.14
CA VAL A 82 -6.31 -42.02 -17.20
C VAL A 82 -6.38 -43.35 -17.93
N ALA A 83 -7.35 -43.54 -18.83
CA ALA A 83 -7.48 -44.75 -19.65
C ALA A 83 -6.23 -45.06 -20.47
N LYS A 84 -5.61 -44.03 -21.09
CA LYS A 84 -4.40 -44.15 -21.85
C LYS A 84 -3.21 -44.66 -21.02
N GLN A 85 -3.09 -44.25 -19.75
CA GLN A 85 -1.99 -44.68 -18.87
C GLN A 85 -2.06 -46.18 -18.51
N ILE A 86 -3.28 -46.72 -18.45
CA ILE A 86 -3.53 -48.14 -18.07
C ILE A 86 -3.85 -49.02 -19.27
N ASN A 87 -3.83 -48.47 -20.49
CA ASN A 87 -4.11 -49.14 -21.77
C ASN A 87 -5.48 -49.85 -21.79
N VAL A 88 -6.55 -49.12 -21.43
CA VAL A 88 -7.95 -49.57 -21.37
C VAL A 88 -8.80 -48.68 -22.26
N ASP A 89 -9.88 -49.24 -22.88
CA ASP A 89 -10.82 -48.44 -23.67
C ASP A 89 -11.69 -47.55 -22.77
N VAL A 90 -11.88 -46.32 -23.17
CA VAL A 90 -12.70 -45.34 -22.46
C VAL A 90 -14.18 -45.78 -22.34
N ASN A 91 -14.68 -46.52 -23.35
CA ASN A 91 -16.04 -47.02 -23.39
C ASN A 91 -16.35 -48.02 -22.26
N ASP A 92 -15.33 -48.71 -21.75
CA ASP A 92 -15.48 -49.64 -20.63
C ASP A 92 -15.97 -48.96 -19.34
N MET A 93 -15.74 -47.66 -19.20
CA MET A 93 -16.15 -46.89 -18.01
C MET A 93 -17.67 -46.96 -17.77
N GLN A 94 -18.50 -47.04 -18.80
CA GLN A 94 -19.95 -47.10 -18.66
C GLN A 94 -20.45 -48.29 -17.83
N GLN A 95 -19.66 -49.37 -17.76
CA GLN A 95 -19.98 -50.56 -16.96
C GLN A 95 -19.53 -50.44 -15.49
N TYR A 96 -18.72 -49.46 -15.16
CA TYR A 96 -18.27 -49.26 -13.78
C TYR A 96 -19.36 -48.68 -12.92
N GLY A 97 -19.48 -49.16 -11.72
CA GLY A 97 -20.43 -48.61 -10.73
C GLY A 97 -21.88 -49.07 -10.89
N LEU A 98 -22.20 -49.88 -11.90
CA LEU A 98 -23.51 -50.56 -11.99
C LEU A 98 -23.81 -51.37 -10.74
N ARG A 99 -22.75 -51.89 -10.05
CA ARG A 99 -22.83 -52.53 -8.75
C ARG A 99 -22.15 -51.62 -7.69
N GLU A 100 -22.93 -51.04 -6.82
CA GLU A 100 -22.41 -50.19 -5.75
C GLU A 100 -21.40 -50.93 -4.84
N LYS A 101 -21.62 -52.21 -4.60
CA LYS A 101 -20.72 -53.06 -3.81
C LYS A 101 -19.28 -53.02 -4.36
N THR A 102 -19.08 -53.10 -5.68
CA THR A 102 -17.75 -53.03 -6.29
C THR A 102 -17.08 -51.69 -6.04
N ARG A 103 -17.81 -50.58 -6.12
CA ARG A 103 -17.28 -49.25 -5.86
C ARG A 103 -16.83 -49.09 -4.41
N LEU A 104 -17.62 -49.61 -3.46
CA LEU A 104 -17.31 -49.59 -2.03
C LEU A 104 -16.10 -50.47 -1.69
N GLU A 105 -15.98 -51.66 -2.32
CA GLU A 105 -14.81 -52.52 -2.17
C GLU A 105 -13.55 -51.86 -2.69
N HIS A 106 -13.61 -51.21 -3.83
CA HIS A 106 -12.48 -50.42 -4.38
C HIS A 106 -12.10 -49.30 -3.42
N LEU A 107 -13.03 -48.53 -2.91
CA LEU A 107 -12.77 -47.48 -1.94
C LEU A 107 -12.10 -48.03 -0.65
N ARG A 108 -12.57 -49.17 -0.15
CA ARG A 108 -11.97 -49.85 1.01
C ARG A 108 -10.51 -50.22 0.72
N LYS A 109 -10.22 -50.86 -0.41
CA LYS A 109 -8.86 -51.20 -0.82
C LYS A 109 -7.95 -49.97 -0.94
N LEU A 110 -8.43 -48.91 -1.57
CA LEU A 110 -7.67 -47.67 -1.71
C LEU A 110 -7.36 -47.04 -0.34
N ARG A 111 -8.29 -47.08 0.58
CA ARG A 111 -8.08 -46.60 1.95
C ARG A 111 -6.99 -47.40 2.68
N GLU A 112 -7.08 -48.73 2.60
CA GLU A 112 -6.16 -49.63 3.28
C GLU A 112 -4.74 -49.49 2.71
N ILE A 113 -4.57 -49.39 1.37
CA ILE A 113 -3.27 -49.36 0.72
C ILE A 113 -2.62 -47.98 0.78
N TYR A 114 -3.38 -46.91 0.53
CA TYR A 114 -2.82 -45.55 0.46
C TYR A 114 -2.95 -44.78 1.77
N GLY A 115 -3.61 -45.32 2.78
CA GLY A 115 -3.81 -44.71 4.08
C GLY A 115 -4.85 -43.59 4.08
N PHE A 116 -5.80 -43.61 3.15
CA PHE A 116 -6.92 -42.70 3.20
C PHE A 116 -7.90 -43.09 4.32
N ARG A 117 -8.45 -42.11 4.99
CA ARG A 117 -9.49 -42.32 6.03
C ARG A 117 -10.63 -41.33 5.87
N PHE A 118 -11.78 -41.68 6.43
CA PHE A 118 -12.91 -40.73 6.47
C PHE A 118 -12.68 -39.64 7.51
N PHE A 119 -13.33 -38.52 7.27
CA PHE A 119 -13.39 -37.41 8.19
C PHE A 119 -14.13 -37.81 9.46
N SER A 120 -13.62 -37.47 10.62
CA SER A 120 -14.15 -37.76 11.94
C SER A 120 -14.39 -36.51 12.78
N ASP A 121 -15.07 -36.61 13.92
CA ASP A 121 -15.24 -35.48 14.82
C ASP A 121 -13.94 -34.99 15.45
N MET A 122 -12.92 -35.83 15.55
CA MET A 122 -11.55 -35.38 15.94
C MET A 122 -10.94 -34.45 14.90
N ASP A 123 -11.20 -34.72 13.62
CA ASP A 123 -10.69 -33.88 12.52
C ASP A 123 -11.39 -32.53 12.48
N ASP A 124 -12.64 -32.46 12.92
CA ASP A 124 -13.39 -31.21 13.08
C ASP A 124 -12.68 -30.29 14.07
N ALA A 125 -12.33 -30.79 15.27
CA ALA A 125 -11.59 -30.03 16.28
C ALA A 125 -10.20 -29.61 15.80
N LEU A 126 -9.42 -30.54 15.20
CA LEU A 126 -8.10 -30.25 14.67
C LEU A 126 -8.14 -29.21 13.54
N LEU A 127 -9.18 -29.25 12.71
CA LEU A 127 -9.37 -28.27 11.64
C LEU A 127 -9.74 -26.90 12.19
N GLN A 128 -10.58 -26.84 13.25
CA GLN A 128 -10.90 -25.59 13.94
C GLN A 128 -9.63 -24.95 14.55
N ASP A 129 -8.79 -25.73 15.23
CA ASP A 129 -7.53 -25.25 15.81
C ASP A 129 -6.57 -24.75 14.74
N TYR A 130 -6.47 -25.46 13.61
CA TYR A 130 -5.65 -25.03 12.47
C TYR A 130 -6.13 -23.73 11.84
N LEU A 131 -7.47 -23.56 11.72
CA LEU A 131 -8.07 -22.40 11.07
C LEU A 131 -8.11 -21.16 11.96
N MET A 132 -8.16 -21.30 13.28
CA MET A 132 -8.31 -20.17 14.22
C MET A 132 -7.25 -19.09 14.03
N PRO A 133 -5.93 -19.38 14.01
CA PRO A 133 -4.92 -18.36 13.74
C PRO A 133 -5.10 -17.69 12.38
N LEU A 134 -5.46 -18.46 11.35
CA LEU A 134 -5.68 -17.95 9.99
C LEU A 134 -6.92 -17.03 9.92
N ALA A 135 -7.98 -17.36 10.65
CA ALA A 135 -9.17 -16.52 10.77
C ALA A 135 -8.92 -15.24 11.58
N MET A 136 -8.01 -15.29 12.55
CA MET A 136 -7.54 -14.08 13.27
C MET A 136 -6.74 -13.12 12.38
N GLU A 137 -6.10 -13.63 11.32
CA GLU A 137 -5.38 -12.81 10.35
C GLU A 137 -6.28 -12.26 9.23
N ASN A 138 -7.27 -13.06 8.79
CA ASN A 138 -8.05 -12.77 7.59
C ASN A 138 -9.46 -13.38 7.65
N ASP A 139 -10.47 -12.63 7.20
CA ASP A 139 -11.88 -13.07 7.15
C ASP A 139 -12.32 -13.65 5.80
N HIS A 140 -11.39 -13.91 4.88
CA HIS A 140 -11.73 -14.33 3.53
C HIS A 140 -12.22 -15.80 3.52
N ILE A 141 -13.54 -16.00 3.63
CA ILE A 141 -14.19 -17.30 3.76
C ILE A 141 -13.71 -18.30 2.69
N LEU A 142 -13.73 -17.91 1.41
CA LEU A 142 -13.28 -18.78 0.32
C LEU A 142 -11.83 -19.24 0.51
N ARG A 143 -10.96 -18.37 1.03
CA ARG A 143 -9.56 -18.74 1.32
C ARG A 143 -9.48 -19.76 2.46
N LEU A 144 -10.25 -19.55 3.53
CA LEU A 144 -10.27 -20.48 4.65
C LEU A 144 -10.82 -21.85 4.22
N VAL A 145 -11.85 -21.90 3.39
CA VAL A 145 -12.37 -23.15 2.81
C VAL A 145 -11.31 -23.84 1.95
N LYS A 146 -10.60 -23.10 1.08
CA LYS A 146 -9.51 -23.66 0.25
C LYS A 146 -8.38 -24.24 1.12
N LEU A 147 -7.97 -23.53 2.17
CA LEU A 147 -6.95 -24.01 3.11
C LEU A 147 -7.42 -25.24 3.89
N SER A 148 -8.70 -25.29 4.28
CA SER A 148 -9.32 -26.48 4.91
C SER A 148 -9.20 -27.71 4.01
N ILE A 149 -9.62 -27.57 2.75
CA ILE A 149 -9.56 -28.64 1.76
C ILE A 149 -8.11 -29.11 1.52
N GLU A 150 -7.17 -28.18 1.40
CA GLU A 150 -5.75 -28.48 1.21
C GLU A 150 -5.19 -29.24 2.42
N LYS A 151 -5.48 -28.78 3.64
CA LYS A 151 -5.02 -29.42 4.88
C LYS A 151 -5.53 -30.85 5.02
N LEU A 152 -6.82 -31.06 4.77
CA LEU A 152 -7.43 -32.39 4.85
C LEU A 152 -6.86 -33.34 3.79
N ARG A 153 -6.61 -32.87 2.56
CA ARG A 153 -5.97 -33.68 1.50
C ARG A 153 -4.53 -34.05 1.85
N GLU A 154 -3.76 -33.13 2.43
CA GLU A 154 -2.39 -33.43 2.88
C GLU A 154 -2.36 -34.55 3.92
N GLN A 155 -3.37 -34.59 4.78
CA GLN A 155 -3.55 -35.63 5.79
C GLN A 155 -4.23 -36.90 5.26
N LYS A 156 -4.47 -36.99 3.94
CA LYS A 156 -5.15 -38.11 3.28
C LYS A 156 -6.55 -38.38 3.85
N ILE A 157 -7.24 -37.33 4.28
CA ILE A 157 -8.61 -37.41 4.75
C ILE A 157 -9.53 -37.24 3.54
N ILE A 158 -10.44 -38.19 3.38
CA ILE A 158 -11.53 -38.10 2.40
C ILE A 158 -12.43 -36.95 2.84
N LEU A 159 -12.59 -35.97 1.98
CA LEU A 159 -13.27 -34.73 2.30
C LEU A 159 -14.76 -35.00 2.64
N PRO A 160 -15.28 -34.39 3.71
CA PRO A 160 -16.70 -34.41 3.99
C PRO A 160 -17.45 -33.54 2.97
N GLY A 161 -18.78 -33.56 2.99
CA GLY A 161 -19.57 -32.66 2.16
C GLY A 161 -19.15 -31.19 2.34
N ILE A 162 -19.13 -30.43 1.24
CA ILE A 162 -18.66 -29.03 1.24
C ILE A 162 -19.40 -28.18 2.29
N THR A 163 -20.67 -28.42 2.53
CA THR A 163 -21.48 -27.74 3.55
C THR A 163 -20.92 -27.96 4.98
N ARG A 164 -20.35 -29.15 5.28
CA ARG A 164 -19.72 -29.39 6.59
C ARG A 164 -18.48 -28.51 6.75
N ILE A 165 -17.65 -28.40 5.71
CA ILE A 165 -16.46 -27.53 5.71
C ILE A 165 -16.87 -26.07 5.85
N GLU A 166 -17.91 -25.61 5.14
CA GLU A 166 -18.46 -24.26 5.27
C GLU A 166 -18.92 -23.96 6.69
N ASN A 167 -19.62 -24.92 7.33
CA ASN A 167 -20.08 -24.75 8.71
C ASN A 167 -18.92 -24.60 9.69
N ILE A 168 -17.88 -25.43 9.56
CA ILE A 168 -16.66 -25.32 10.39
C ILE A 168 -16.00 -23.96 10.19
N VAL A 169 -15.80 -23.53 8.94
CA VAL A 169 -15.21 -22.23 8.61
C VAL A 169 -16.07 -21.09 9.15
N SER A 170 -17.41 -21.20 9.09
CA SER A 170 -18.32 -20.20 9.65
C SER A 170 -18.17 -20.08 11.15
N MET A 171 -18.16 -21.20 11.86
CA MET A 171 -18.00 -21.23 13.31
C MET A 171 -16.67 -20.63 13.74
N VAL A 172 -15.56 -21.03 13.09
CA VAL A 172 -14.23 -20.50 13.39
C VAL A 172 -14.13 -19.00 13.07
N SER A 173 -14.70 -18.57 11.95
CA SER A 173 -14.70 -17.14 11.58
C SER A 173 -15.47 -16.29 12.58
N GLN A 174 -16.61 -16.79 13.06
CA GLN A 174 -17.41 -16.11 14.08
C GLN A 174 -16.67 -16.07 15.42
N ALA A 175 -16.08 -17.20 15.85
CA ALA A 175 -15.30 -17.26 17.08
C ALA A 175 -14.08 -16.33 17.05
N ALA A 176 -13.39 -16.25 15.90
CA ALA A 176 -12.29 -15.32 15.70
C ALA A 176 -12.74 -13.85 15.75
N GLU A 177 -13.91 -13.55 15.16
CA GLU A 177 -14.49 -12.21 15.20
C GLU A 177 -14.87 -11.82 16.65
N ASP A 178 -15.54 -12.69 17.38
CA ASP A 178 -15.92 -12.47 18.78
C ASP A 178 -14.67 -12.29 19.67
N LYS A 179 -13.65 -13.08 19.46
CA LYS A 179 -12.37 -12.94 20.17
C LYS A 179 -11.70 -11.60 19.91
N ILE A 180 -11.69 -11.12 18.66
CA ILE A 180 -11.15 -9.79 18.32
C ILE A 180 -11.97 -8.69 18.99
N TYR A 181 -13.30 -8.81 19.00
CA TYR A 181 -14.16 -7.84 19.70
C TYR A 181 -13.85 -7.81 21.18
N GLN A 182 -13.68 -8.96 21.80
CA GLN A 182 -13.30 -9.05 23.21
C GLN A 182 -11.97 -8.38 23.49
N ILE A 183 -10.91 -8.71 22.73
CA ILE A 183 -9.59 -8.07 22.87
C ILE A 183 -9.71 -6.55 22.83
N ILE A 184 -10.44 -5.99 21.86
CA ILE A 184 -10.61 -4.52 21.77
C ILE A 184 -11.35 -3.96 22.97
N ASN A 185 -12.40 -4.65 23.42
CA ASN A 185 -13.21 -4.21 24.54
C ASN A 185 -12.49 -4.24 25.90
N ASP A 186 -11.55 -5.18 26.07
CA ASP A 186 -10.75 -5.32 27.29
C ASP A 186 -9.80 -4.12 27.49
N TYR A 187 -9.42 -3.44 26.41
CA TYR A 187 -8.65 -2.18 26.47
C TYR A 187 -9.50 -0.97 26.86
N LEU A 188 -10.83 -1.06 26.89
CA LEU A 188 -11.72 0.06 27.07
C LEU A 188 -12.21 0.21 28.50
N THR A 189 -12.00 1.40 29.08
CA THR A 189 -12.60 1.77 30.37
C THR A 189 -14.07 2.16 30.20
N ALA A 190 -14.86 2.09 31.27
CA ALA A 190 -16.27 2.52 31.29
C ALA A 190 -16.43 3.99 30.86
N LYS A 191 -15.45 4.85 31.14
CA LYS A 191 -15.44 6.25 30.69
C LYS A 191 -15.32 6.34 29.17
N GLN A 192 -14.39 5.58 28.57
CA GLN A 192 -14.19 5.58 27.12
C GLN A 192 -15.40 5.01 26.39
N LYS A 193 -16.04 3.96 26.90
CA LYS A 193 -17.29 3.41 26.33
C LYS A 193 -18.39 4.47 26.29
N ARG A 194 -18.59 5.22 27.38
CA ARG A 194 -19.56 6.35 27.39
C ARG A 194 -19.18 7.45 26.39
N GLN A 195 -17.91 7.77 26.24
CA GLN A 195 -17.44 8.74 25.24
C GLN A 195 -17.68 8.26 23.81
N LEU A 196 -17.47 6.96 23.52
CA LEU A 196 -17.77 6.35 22.23
C LEU A 196 -19.26 6.39 21.92
N ASP A 197 -20.13 6.10 22.92
CA ASP A 197 -21.58 6.24 22.76
C ASP A 197 -22.00 7.70 22.48
N GLY A 198 -21.31 8.67 23.08
CA GLY A 198 -21.51 10.08 22.79
C GLY A 198 -21.23 10.47 21.33
N LEU A 199 -20.38 9.74 20.62
CA LEU A 199 -20.12 10.01 19.20
C LEU A 199 -21.28 9.66 18.28
N ILE A 200 -22.06 8.63 18.64
CA ILE A 200 -23.18 8.11 17.85
C ILE A 200 -24.52 8.73 18.20
N ASN A 201 -24.60 9.42 19.34
CA ASN A 201 -25.77 10.14 19.76
C ASN A 201 -25.68 11.61 19.28
N SER A 202 -26.78 12.16 18.79
CA SER A 202 -26.90 13.58 18.52
C SER A 202 -27.13 14.32 19.86
N SER A 203 -26.46 15.44 20.07
CA SER A 203 -26.91 16.40 21.08
C SER A 203 -28.21 17.06 20.60
N ASP A 204 -29.11 17.42 21.50
CA ASP A 204 -30.42 18.00 21.18
C ASP A 204 -30.34 19.29 20.31
N GLU A 205 -29.18 19.94 20.29
CA GLU A 205 -28.93 21.16 19.49
C GLU A 205 -28.23 20.87 18.14
N ALA A 206 -27.62 19.72 17.93
CA ALA A 206 -26.85 19.41 16.70
C ALA A 206 -27.65 18.51 15.75
N GLN A 207 -27.88 19.00 14.52
CA GLN A 207 -28.53 18.21 13.45
C GLN A 207 -27.73 16.99 13.03
N THR A 208 -26.44 16.93 13.33
CA THR A 208 -25.53 15.86 12.92
C THR A 208 -24.74 15.29 14.09
N THR A 209 -24.52 13.98 14.09
CA THR A 209 -23.71 13.31 15.13
C THR A 209 -22.22 13.61 14.95
N THR A 210 -21.44 13.57 16.04
CA THR A 210 -19.97 13.70 15.98
C THR A 210 -19.35 12.63 15.07
N LEU A 211 -19.89 11.41 15.05
CA LEU A 211 -19.43 10.35 14.15
C LEU A 211 -19.63 10.72 12.68
N ALA A 212 -20.76 11.34 12.33
CA ALA A 212 -21.01 11.81 10.96
C ALA A 212 -19.99 12.90 10.55
N TYR A 213 -19.70 13.85 11.44
CA TYR A 213 -18.65 14.86 11.22
C TYR A 213 -17.26 14.21 11.01
N LEU A 214 -16.92 13.19 11.80
CA LEU A 214 -15.66 12.46 11.64
C LEU A 214 -15.57 11.71 10.30
N LYS A 215 -16.68 11.29 9.73
CA LYS A 215 -16.76 10.57 8.43
C LYS A 215 -16.77 11.49 7.20
N GLU A 216 -16.97 12.80 7.36
CA GLU A 216 -16.97 13.71 6.22
C GLU A 216 -15.72 13.59 5.34
N ASN A 217 -15.87 13.83 4.06
CA ASN A 217 -14.76 13.91 3.13
C ASN A 217 -13.82 15.07 3.44
N GLN A 218 -12.53 14.89 3.21
CA GLN A 218 -11.49 15.84 3.61
C GLN A 218 -11.39 17.08 2.71
N GLY A 219 -11.99 17.03 1.51
CA GLY A 219 -11.96 18.12 0.56
C GLY A 219 -10.59 18.35 -0.09
N GLN A 220 -10.43 19.51 -0.73
CA GLN A 220 -9.17 19.90 -1.36
C GLN A 220 -8.10 20.30 -0.33
N SER A 221 -6.83 20.02 -0.63
CA SER A 221 -5.67 20.36 0.21
C SER A 221 -5.53 21.88 0.35
N SER A 222 -5.95 22.43 1.48
CA SER A 222 -5.92 23.88 1.79
C SER A 222 -5.64 24.10 3.28
N PRO A 223 -5.19 25.30 3.70
CA PRO A 223 -5.07 25.64 5.12
C PRO A 223 -6.36 25.44 5.91
N LYS A 224 -7.53 25.72 5.30
CA LYS A 224 -8.84 25.50 5.92
C LYS A 224 -9.13 24.00 6.13
N ALA A 225 -8.78 23.16 5.15
CA ALA A 225 -8.91 21.72 5.27
C ALA A 225 -7.97 21.16 6.35
N PHE A 226 -6.74 21.69 6.44
CA PHE A 226 -5.80 21.34 7.51
C PHE A 226 -6.42 21.59 8.90
N MET A 227 -6.98 22.77 9.13
CA MET A 227 -7.63 23.09 10.42
C MET A 227 -8.81 22.17 10.74
N LYS A 228 -9.60 21.77 9.73
CA LYS A 228 -10.66 20.76 9.92
C LYS A 228 -10.09 19.40 10.33
N ILE A 229 -8.98 18.97 9.72
CA ILE A 229 -8.29 17.72 10.07
C ILE A 229 -7.80 17.77 11.52
N ILE A 230 -7.17 18.87 11.94
CA ILE A 230 -6.70 19.03 13.32
C ILE A 230 -7.86 18.93 14.32
N LYS A 231 -8.98 19.60 14.08
CA LYS A 231 -10.15 19.49 14.96
C LYS A 231 -10.66 18.05 15.10
N ARG A 232 -10.66 17.27 14.01
CA ARG A 232 -11.04 15.84 14.05
C ARG A 232 -10.01 15.02 14.83
N LEU A 233 -8.72 15.29 14.64
CA LEU A 233 -7.66 14.63 15.41
C LEU A 233 -7.76 14.95 16.90
N GLU A 234 -8.10 16.18 17.27
CA GLU A 234 -8.34 16.58 18.67
C GLU A 234 -9.48 15.78 19.30
N ILE A 235 -10.62 15.64 18.58
CA ILE A 235 -11.75 14.83 19.04
C ILE A 235 -11.30 13.38 19.29
N ILE A 236 -10.61 12.76 18.31
CA ILE A 236 -10.17 11.36 18.43
C ILE A 236 -9.16 11.21 19.57
N ARG A 237 -8.18 12.10 19.67
CA ARG A 237 -7.16 12.06 20.73
C ARG A 237 -7.75 12.32 22.11
N GLY A 238 -8.80 13.15 22.20
CA GLY A 238 -9.54 13.43 23.43
C GLY A 238 -10.23 12.19 24.02
N LEU A 239 -10.51 11.17 23.21
CA LEU A 239 -11.03 9.87 23.68
C LEU A 239 -9.97 9.07 24.44
N ASN A 240 -8.68 9.41 24.27
CA ASN A 240 -7.54 8.76 24.92
C ASN A 240 -7.54 7.23 24.79
N LEU A 241 -7.89 6.75 23.59
CA LEU A 241 -7.90 5.32 23.25
C LEU A 241 -6.46 4.80 23.22
N LYS A 242 -5.97 4.36 24.37
CA LYS A 242 -4.64 3.78 24.55
C LYS A 242 -4.74 2.27 24.31
N GLY A 243 -4.50 1.81 23.12
CA GLY A 243 -4.35 0.40 22.81
C GLY A 243 -3.34 0.26 21.68
N ASP A 244 -2.28 -0.48 21.87
CA ASP A 244 -1.30 -0.75 20.82
C ASP A 244 -1.83 -1.80 19.83
N PHE A 245 -2.94 -2.46 20.17
CA PHE A 245 -3.65 -3.49 19.36
C PHE A 245 -2.71 -4.43 18.57
N LYS A 246 -1.45 -4.60 19.03
CA LYS A 246 -0.43 -5.45 18.39
C LYS A 246 -0.86 -6.91 18.30
N GLU A 247 -1.72 -7.33 19.23
CA GLU A 247 -2.30 -8.68 19.25
C GLU A 247 -3.28 -8.93 18.09
N ILE A 248 -3.77 -7.85 17.47
CA ILE A 248 -4.73 -7.94 16.36
C ILE A 248 -3.99 -7.73 15.06
N HIS A 249 -4.10 -8.68 14.16
CA HIS A 249 -3.46 -8.59 12.86
C HIS A 249 -3.90 -7.32 12.09
N PRO A 250 -2.98 -6.56 11.46
CA PRO A 250 -3.29 -5.30 10.78
C PRO A 250 -4.39 -5.41 9.71
N ASN A 251 -4.49 -6.57 9.04
CA ASN A 251 -5.55 -6.79 8.06
C ASN A 251 -6.95 -6.80 8.69
N ARG A 252 -7.08 -7.40 9.88
CA ARG A 252 -8.35 -7.42 10.63
C ARG A 252 -8.72 -6.02 11.12
N MET A 253 -7.76 -5.25 11.65
CA MET A 253 -8.00 -3.85 12.03
C MET A 253 -8.50 -3.01 10.84
N LYS A 254 -7.86 -3.13 9.67
CA LYS A 254 -8.31 -2.44 8.46
C LYS A 254 -9.71 -2.85 8.03
N GLN A 255 -10.03 -4.14 8.15
CA GLN A 255 -11.33 -4.65 7.81
C GLN A 255 -12.42 -4.12 8.73
N LEU A 256 -12.22 -4.20 10.05
CA LEU A 256 -13.14 -3.63 11.04
C LEU A 256 -13.31 -2.12 10.83
N SER A 257 -12.23 -1.41 10.54
CA SER A 257 -12.29 0.02 10.20
C SER A 257 -13.14 0.30 8.95
N ARG A 258 -12.99 -0.52 7.89
CA ARG A 258 -13.84 -0.40 6.68
C ARG A 258 -15.31 -0.65 6.98
N LEU A 259 -15.62 -1.65 7.80
CA LEU A 259 -16.99 -1.89 8.25
C LEU A 259 -17.51 -0.72 9.08
N GLY A 260 -16.73 -0.24 10.05
CA GLY A 260 -17.05 0.92 10.87
C GLY A 260 -17.27 2.19 10.05
N SER A 261 -16.55 2.36 8.95
CA SER A 261 -16.73 3.52 8.05
C SER A 261 -18.05 3.48 7.27
N ARG A 262 -18.59 2.29 6.97
CA ARG A 262 -19.81 2.09 6.18
C ARG A 262 -21.10 2.25 6.99
N TYR A 263 -21.08 1.86 8.27
CA TYR A 263 -22.28 1.87 9.09
C TYR A 263 -22.61 3.28 9.58
N GLU A 264 -23.85 3.68 9.45
CA GLU A 264 -24.38 4.95 9.96
C GLU A 264 -24.61 4.91 11.49
N PRO A 265 -24.70 6.06 12.19
CA PRO A 265 -24.89 6.11 13.64
C PRO A 265 -26.06 5.26 14.16
N HIS A 266 -27.19 5.21 13.43
CA HIS A 266 -28.35 4.41 13.82
C HIS A 266 -28.07 2.90 13.79
N SER A 267 -27.20 2.42 12.88
CA SER A 267 -26.79 1.02 12.83
C SER A 267 -25.97 0.62 14.06
N PHE A 268 -25.04 1.50 14.46
CA PHE A 268 -24.23 1.27 15.66
C PHE A 268 -25.07 1.13 16.94
N ARG A 269 -26.17 1.87 17.07
CA ARG A 269 -27.07 1.76 18.23
C ARG A 269 -27.74 0.39 18.35
N ARG A 270 -27.93 -0.30 17.21
CA ARG A 270 -28.56 -1.64 17.15
C ARG A 270 -27.58 -2.79 17.36
N PHE A 271 -26.27 -2.53 17.23
CA PHE A 271 -25.27 -3.58 17.40
C PHE A 271 -25.13 -3.99 18.86
N ARG A 272 -24.77 -5.25 19.06
CA ARG A 272 -24.29 -5.77 20.34
C ARG A 272 -23.11 -4.89 20.81
N GLU A 273 -23.01 -4.67 22.10
CA GLU A 273 -22.10 -3.70 22.70
C GLU A 273 -20.65 -3.92 22.31
N ASP A 274 -20.17 -5.17 22.38
CA ASP A 274 -18.82 -5.57 22.03
C ASP A 274 -18.47 -5.28 20.55
N LYS A 275 -19.36 -5.63 19.63
CA LYS A 275 -19.24 -5.32 18.19
C LYS A 275 -19.24 -3.82 17.93
N ARG A 276 -20.13 -3.10 18.60
CA ARG A 276 -20.25 -1.65 18.46
C ARG A 276 -18.95 -0.93 18.79
N TYR A 277 -18.39 -1.21 19.96
CA TYR A 277 -17.15 -0.58 20.38
C TYR A 277 -15.95 -1.02 19.56
N ALA A 278 -15.85 -2.31 19.23
CA ALA A 278 -14.76 -2.81 18.40
C ALA A 278 -14.72 -2.12 17.03
N LEU A 279 -15.86 -1.97 16.36
CA LEU A 279 -15.93 -1.27 15.07
C LEU A 279 -15.63 0.23 15.19
N LEU A 280 -16.11 0.90 16.24
CA LEU A 280 -15.81 2.31 16.48
C LEU A 280 -14.33 2.53 16.75
N VAL A 281 -13.73 1.76 17.63
CA VAL A 281 -12.30 1.86 17.96
C VAL A 281 -11.43 1.61 16.73
N ALA A 282 -11.69 0.52 16.00
CA ALA A 282 -10.94 0.21 14.78
C ALA A 282 -11.07 1.33 13.73
N PHE A 283 -12.27 1.88 13.55
CA PHE A 283 -12.51 3.01 12.65
C PHE A 283 -11.74 4.26 13.09
N LEU A 284 -11.82 4.63 14.36
CA LEU A 284 -11.17 5.83 14.89
C LEU A 284 -9.64 5.72 14.87
N HIS A 285 -9.11 4.54 15.18
CA HIS A 285 -7.67 4.26 15.11
C HIS A 285 -7.12 4.47 13.69
N GLU A 286 -7.73 3.84 12.70
CA GLU A 286 -7.31 3.97 11.30
C GLU A 286 -7.58 5.39 10.77
N LEU A 287 -8.67 6.03 11.19
CA LEU A 287 -9.00 7.41 10.82
C LEU A 287 -7.94 8.39 11.35
N ALA A 288 -7.48 8.22 12.59
CA ALA A 288 -6.45 9.08 13.18
C ALA A 288 -5.15 9.02 12.36
N GLN A 289 -4.72 7.82 11.97
CA GLN A 289 -3.53 7.63 11.12
C GLN A 289 -3.71 8.32 9.75
N ARG A 290 -4.84 8.11 9.09
CA ARG A 290 -5.15 8.73 7.80
C ARG A 290 -5.22 10.25 7.88
N LEU A 291 -5.83 10.81 8.92
CA LEU A 291 -5.89 12.26 9.12
C LEU A 291 -4.49 12.85 9.35
N THR A 292 -3.62 12.13 10.07
CA THR A 292 -2.23 12.55 10.25
C THR A 292 -1.48 12.55 8.92
N ASP A 293 -1.62 11.49 8.12
CA ASP A 293 -1.03 11.42 6.77
C ASP A 293 -1.50 12.58 5.88
N PHE A 294 -2.80 12.87 5.87
CA PHE A 294 -3.34 14.01 5.11
C PHE A 294 -2.84 15.36 5.59
N ALA A 295 -2.66 15.55 6.88
CA ALA A 295 -2.07 16.78 7.41
C ALA A 295 -0.66 17.00 6.87
N VAL A 296 0.17 15.94 6.80
CA VAL A 296 1.50 15.97 6.20
C VAL A 296 1.43 16.25 4.69
N GLU A 297 0.52 15.58 3.97
CA GLU A 297 0.33 15.81 2.53
C GLU A 297 -0.12 17.24 2.21
N ILE A 298 -0.99 17.83 3.04
CA ILE A 298 -1.37 19.23 2.89
C ILE A 298 -0.16 20.13 3.10
N HIS A 299 0.66 19.87 4.11
CA HIS A 299 1.89 20.61 4.34
C HIS A 299 2.82 20.55 3.12
N ASP A 300 3.09 19.35 2.60
CA ASP A 300 3.90 19.16 1.39
C ASP A 300 3.36 19.98 0.20
N LYS A 301 2.06 19.91 -0.06
CA LYS A 301 1.43 20.67 -1.14
C LYS A 301 1.49 22.18 -0.93
N GLN A 302 1.27 22.68 0.28
CA GLN A 302 1.31 24.11 0.56
C GLN A 302 2.72 24.69 0.38
N ILE A 303 3.76 23.98 0.81
CA ILE A 303 5.16 24.37 0.57
C ILE A 303 5.46 24.37 -0.94
N ASN A 304 5.05 23.34 -1.68
CA ASN A 304 5.26 23.28 -3.13
C ASN A 304 4.54 24.43 -3.87
N ILE A 305 3.33 24.75 -3.48
CA ILE A 305 2.58 25.89 -4.02
C ILE A 305 3.31 27.20 -3.74
N LEU A 306 3.81 27.39 -2.52
CA LEU A 306 4.57 28.60 -2.15
C LEU A 306 5.80 28.77 -3.05
N LEU A 307 6.66 27.75 -3.13
CA LEU A 307 7.89 27.77 -3.91
C LEU A 307 7.61 27.95 -5.42
N SER A 308 6.58 27.28 -5.95
CA SER A 308 6.19 27.40 -7.36
C SER A 308 5.67 28.80 -7.71
N LYS A 309 4.93 29.44 -6.79
CA LYS A 309 4.47 30.83 -6.97
C LYS A 309 5.66 31.79 -6.99
N GLY A 310 6.68 31.60 -6.15
CA GLY A 310 7.90 32.38 -6.18
C GLY A 310 8.61 32.28 -7.52
N ARG A 311 8.83 31.05 -8.01
CA ARG A 311 9.47 30.81 -9.32
C ARG A 311 8.72 31.46 -10.47
N ARG A 312 7.40 31.27 -10.54
CA ARG A 312 6.55 31.88 -11.58
C ARG A 312 6.63 33.41 -11.55
N GLN A 313 6.57 34.00 -10.37
CA GLN A 313 6.70 35.45 -10.23
C GLN A 313 8.06 35.94 -10.69
N GLN A 314 9.14 35.20 -10.40
CA GLN A 314 10.47 35.48 -10.93
C GLN A 314 10.49 35.42 -12.46
N GLU A 315 9.90 34.37 -13.06
CA GLU A 315 9.81 34.22 -14.53
C GLU A 315 9.01 35.37 -15.17
N GLU A 316 7.90 35.78 -14.56
CA GLU A 316 7.09 36.92 -15.03
C GLU A 316 7.88 38.22 -15.00
N ILE A 317 8.62 38.48 -13.90
CA ILE A 317 9.49 39.66 -13.78
C ILE A 317 10.59 39.59 -14.85
N HIS A 318 11.22 38.45 -15.08
CA HIS A 318 12.21 38.27 -16.13
C HIS A 318 11.62 38.56 -17.52
N LYS A 319 10.45 38.03 -17.84
CA LYS A 319 9.78 38.28 -19.12
C LYS A 319 9.41 39.75 -19.29
N HIS A 320 8.89 40.40 -18.24
CA HIS A 320 8.52 41.80 -18.28
C HIS A 320 9.75 42.70 -18.50
N ASN A 321 10.86 42.41 -17.82
CA ASN A 321 12.08 43.21 -17.91
C ASN A 321 12.93 42.91 -19.16
N ALA A 322 12.69 41.77 -19.84
CA ALA A 322 13.51 41.32 -20.97
C ALA A 322 13.57 42.36 -22.09
N LYS A 323 12.45 43.01 -22.41
CA LYS A 323 12.40 44.04 -23.46
C LYS A 323 13.21 45.27 -23.05
N SER A 324 12.98 45.79 -21.86
CA SER A 324 13.71 46.96 -21.31
C SER A 324 15.20 46.66 -21.15
N LEU A 325 15.59 45.45 -20.73
CA LEU A 325 16.99 45.04 -20.67
C LEU A 325 17.63 45.01 -22.05
N ASN A 326 16.94 44.48 -23.07
CA ASN A 326 17.47 44.48 -24.45
C ASN A 326 17.67 45.89 -24.99
N GLU A 327 16.72 46.83 -24.77
CA GLU A 327 16.88 48.24 -25.15
C GLU A 327 18.08 48.88 -24.46
N LYS A 328 18.29 48.62 -23.17
CA LYS A 328 19.48 49.14 -22.45
C LYS A 328 20.78 48.53 -22.98
N ILE A 329 20.82 47.24 -23.31
CA ILE A 329 21.98 46.57 -23.90
C ILE A 329 22.32 47.21 -25.25
N ILE A 330 21.34 47.49 -26.11
CA ILE A 330 21.54 48.18 -27.38
C ILE A 330 22.18 49.53 -27.14
N HIS A 331 21.64 50.36 -26.23
CA HIS A 331 22.21 51.67 -25.87
C HIS A 331 23.67 51.54 -25.42
N TYR A 332 24.03 50.58 -24.58
CA TYR A 332 25.39 50.37 -24.11
C TYR A 332 26.34 49.84 -25.21
N VAL A 333 25.84 49.03 -26.14
CA VAL A 333 26.60 48.60 -27.32
C VAL A 333 26.91 49.80 -28.23
N ASP A 334 25.92 50.65 -28.48
CA ASP A 334 26.09 51.84 -29.31
C ASP A 334 27.08 52.83 -28.67
N ILE A 335 26.92 53.10 -27.35
CA ILE A 335 27.87 53.93 -26.58
C ILE A 335 29.28 53.29 -26.60
N GLY A 336 29.40 51.99 -26.36
CA GLY A 336 30.68 51.28 -26.39
C GLY A 336 31.36 51.32 -27.76
N THR A 337 30.56 51.16 -28.82
CA THR A 337 31.07 51.28 -30.21
C THR A 337 31.57 52.66 -30.51
N ALA A 338 30.85 53.73 -30.12
CA ALA A 338 31.28 55.11 -30.27
C ALA A 338 32.59 55.43 -29.50
N LEU A 339 32.72 54.91 -28.28
CA LEU A 339 33.94 55.04 -27.47
C LEU A 339 35.14 54.31 -28.10
N ILE A 340 34.97 53.11 -28.63
CA ILE A 340 36.03 52.38 -29.33
C ILE A 340 36.50 53.16 -30.58
N LYS A 341 35.54 53.67 -31.35
CA LYS A 341 35.83 54.48 -32.53
C LYS A 341 36.57 55.77 -32.16
N SER A 342 36.07 56.51 -31.15
CA SER A 342 36.70 57.71 -30.63
C SER A 342 38.18 57.50 -30.22
N ARG A 343 38.44 56.37 -29.51
CA ARG A 343 39.83 56.03 -29.14
C ARG A 343 40.75 55.81 -30.35
N ASN A 344 40.21 55.18 -31.39
CA ASN A 344 40.99 54.90 -32.61
C ASN A 344 41.26 56.17 -33.45
N GLU A 345 40.33 57.12 -33.40
CA GLU A 345 40.41 58.37 -34.16
C GLU A 345 40.96 59.56 -33.34
N GLY A 346 41.29 59.36 -32.06
CA GLY A 346 41.82 60.41 -31.18
C GLY A 346 40.80 61.49 -30.82
N LEU A 347 39.52 61.20 -30.89
CA LEU A 347 38.40 62.13 -30.58
C LEU A 347 38.07 62.18 -29.10
N ASN A 348 37.38 63.25 -28.66
CA ASN A 348 36.92 63.36 -27.30
C ASN A 348 35.84 62.28 -27.03
N PRO A 349 36.03 61.45 -26.02
CA PRO A 349 35.07 60.37 -25.69
C PRO A 349 33.64 60.86 -25.34
N PHE A 350 33.52 62.02 -24.72
CA PHE A 350 32.23 62.58 -24.33
C PHE A 350 31.42 63.06 -25.54
N ASP A 351 32.09 63.70 -26.49
CA ASP A 351 31.46 64.14 -27.74
C ASP A 351 31.01 62.93 -28.57
N ALA A 352 31.80 61.87 -28.56
CA ALA A 352 31.45 60.64 -29.24
C ALA A 352 30.20 59.99 -28.63
N ILE A 353 30.01 59.99 -27.29
CA ILE A 353 28.82 59.51 -26.63
C ILE A 353 27.60 60.37 -27.02
N GLU A 354 27.77 61.71 -27.04
CA GLU A 354 26.70 62.66 -27.37
C GLU A 354 26.19 62.53 -28.81
N THR A 355 27.03 61.99 -29.72
CA THR A 355 26.56 61.65 -31.09
C THR A 355 25.61 60.52 -31.14
N VAL A 356 25.65 59.63 -30.16
CA VAL A 356 24.73 58.45 -30.05
C VAL A 356 23.47 58.83 -29.27
N MET A 357 23.64 59.46 -28.09
CA MET A 357 22.52 59.94 -27.28
C MET A 357 22.99 61.08 -26.36
N SER A 358 22.07 62.00 -26.05
CA SER A 358 22.33 63.08 -25.10
C SER A 358 22.78 62.62 -23.74
N TRP A 359 23.68 63.33 -23.07
CA TRP A 359 24.20 62.97 -21.74
C TRP A 359 23.12 62.80 -20.71
N SER A 360 22.04 63.58 -20.72
CA SER A 360 20.88 63.40 -19.85
C SER A 360 20.20 62.05 -20.01
N LYS A 361 20.07 61.58 -21.25
CA LYS A 361 19.50 60.23 -21.53
C LYS A 361 20.45 59.11 -21.12
N VAL A 362 21.78 59.33 -21.20
CA VAL A 362 22.76 58.36 -20.68
C VAL A 362 22.56 58.19 -19.16
N VAL A 363 22.47 59.31 -18.43
CA VAL A 363 22.25 59.29 -16.97
C VAL A 363 20.95 58.60 -16.63
N GLU A 364 19.85 58.94 -17.28
CA GLU A 364 18.55 58.30 -17.10
C GLU A 364 18.62 56.78 -17.40
N SER A 365 19.28 56.42 -18.50
CA SER A 365 19.47 55.02 -18.89
C SER A 365 20.25 54.22 -17.84
N VAL A 366 21.29 54.84 -17.23
CA VAL A 366 22.09 54.22 -16.18
C VAL A 366 21.25 54.03 -14.90
N GLU A 367 20.47 55.02 -14.50
CA GLU A 367 19.60 54.90 -13.32
C GLU A 367 18.49 53.83 -13.51
N ASP A 368 17.91 53.75 -14.69
CA ASP A 368 16.97 52.70 -15.04
C ASP A 368 17.61 51.31 -15.06
N ALA A 369 18.82 51.22 -15.64
CA ALA A 369 19.56 49.97 -15.62
C ALA A 369 19.89 49.52 -14.19
N LYS A 370 20.27 50.43 -13.30
CA LYS A 370 20.48 50.13 -11.87
C LYS A 370 19.21 49.56 -11.23
N LYS A 371 18.02 50.05 -11.57
CA LYS A 371 16.75 49.51 -11.07
C LYS A 371 16.46 48.09 -11.62
N LEU A 372 16.94 47.77 -12.82
CA LEU A 372 16.77 46.47 -13.46
C LEU A 372 17.86 45.46 -13.05
N THR A 373 19.01 45.92 -12.57
CA THR A 373 20.09 45.05 -12.10
C THR A 373 19.73 44.37 -10.80
N ARG A 374 20.15 43.13 -10.67
CA ARG A 374 19.93 42.31 -9.46
C ARG A 374 21.27 41.80 -8.95
N PRO A 375 21.39 41.51 -7.64
CA PRO A 375 22.57 40.90 -7.07
C PRO A 375 22.97 39.61 -7.81
N GLN A 376 24.25 39.28 -7.93
CA GLN A 376 24.74 38.08 -8.61
C GLN A 376 24.10 36.76 -8.11
N ASN A 377 23.74 36.71 -6.84
CA ASN A 377 23.16 35.55 -6.19
C ASN A 377 21.64 35.66 -5.99
N TYR A 378 20.97 36.41 -6.87
CA TYR A 378 19.51 36.54 -6.77
C TYR A 378 18.79 35.21 -6.95
N ASP A 379 17.88 34.91 -6.03
CA ASP A 379 16.99 33.74 -6.07
C ASP A 379 15.52 34.19 -5.83
N TYR A 380 14.56 33.42 -6.34
CA TYR A 380 13.12 33.68 -6.15
C TYR A 380 12.69 33.69 -4.68
N LEU A 381 13.55 33.28 -3.76
CA LEU A 381 13.26 33.23 -2.32
C LEU A 381 12.94 34.60 -1.73
N ASP A 382 13.53 35.70 -2.23
CA ASP A 382 13.20 37.05 -1.76
C ASP A 382 11.75 37.43 -2.03
N LEU A 383 11.13 36.87 -3.08
CA LEU A 383 9.76 37.12 -3.44
C LEU A 383 8.77 36.35 -2.53
N LEU A 384 9.26 35.45 -1.67
CA LEU A 384 8.42 34.62 -0.81
C LEU A 384 7.98 35.33 0.48
N SER A 385 8.71 36.35 0.95
CA SER A 385 8.39 37.05 2.22
C SER A 385 6.95 37.56 2.27
N HIS A 386 6.46 38.12 1.16
CA HIS A 386 5.08 38.61 1.06
C HIS A 386 4.02 37.51 1.09
N LYS A 387 4.42 36.25 0.85
CA LYS A 387 3.51 35.10 0.82
C LYS A 387 3.55 34.26 2.11
N TYR A 388 4.42 34.61 3.05
CA TYR A 388 4.57 33.92 4.32
C TYR A 388 3.26 33.83 5.12
N HIS A 389 2.40 34.87 5.05
CA HIS A 389 1.11 34.86 5.73
C HIS A 389 0.21 33.67 5.35
N HIS A 390 0.39 33.07 4.18
CA HIS A 390 -0.35 31.87 3.79
C HIS A 390 0.08 30.63 4.61
N LEU A 391 1.37 30.52 4.93
CA LEU A 391 1.87 29.44 5.80
C LEU A 391 1.37 29.63 7.23
N ARG A 392 1.39 30.84 7.74
CA ARG A 392 0.93 31.16 9.12
C ARG A 392 -0.51 30.75 9.42
N LYS A 393 -1.35 30.56 8.40
CA LYS A 393 -2.74 30.11 8.58
C LYS A 393 -2.86 28.70 9.14
N TYR A 394 -1.82 27.86 9.03
CA TYR A 394 -1.89 26.47 9.48
C TYR A 394 -0.64 25.99 10.20
N THR A 395 0.53 26.56 9.96
CA THR A 395 1.80 26.07 10.54
C THR A 395 1.88 26.15 12.06
N PRO A 396 1.27 27.12 12.77
CA PRO A 396 1.20 27.06 14.23
C PRO A 396 0.46 25.82 14.73
N ALA A 397 -0.64 25.44 14.07
CA ALA A 397 -1.35 24.22 14.38
C ALA A 397 -0.56 22.96 13.99
N LEU A 398 0.23 23.01 12.91
CA LEU A 398 1.11 21.92 12.50
C LEU A 398 2.10 21.55 13.62
N VAL A 399 2.87 22.51 14.12
CA VAL A 399 3.89 22.27 15.15
C VAL A 399 3.30 21.97 16.53
N LYS A 400 2.08 22.45 16.80
CA LYS A 400 1.37 22.18 18.04
C LYS A 400 0.80 20.76 18.11
N HIS A 401 0.23 20.25 17.01
CA HIS A 401 -0.57 19.02 17.02
C HIS A 401 0.12 17.82 16.41
N LEU A 402 1.17 18.01 15.57
CA LEU A 402 1.98 16.91 15.05
C LEU A 402 3.31 16.85 15.80
N LYS A 403 3.67 15.63 16.20
CA LYS A 403 4.95 15.36 16.85
C LYS A 403 5.89 14.73 15.83
N PHE A 404 7.10 15.27 15.77
CA PHE A 404 8.15 14.87 14.84
C PHE A 404 9.27 14.20 15.61
N SER A 405 9.77 13.08 15.10
CA SER A 405 10.86 12.33 15.69
C SER A 405 11.85 11.86 14.64
N SER A 406 13.09 11.57 15.03
CA SER A 406 14.10 11.00 14.16
C SER A 406 15.07 10.14 14.97
N THR A 407 15.48 9.01 14.40
CA THR A 407 16.61 8.21 14.90
C THR A 407 17.95 8.77 14.46
N ASN A 408 17.96 9.60 13.40
CA ASN A 408 19.16 10.24 12.87
C ASN A 408 19.53 11.47 13.71
N THR A 409 20.71 11.44 14.34
CA THR A 409 21.21 12.53 15.19
C THR A 409 21.39 13.85 14.44
N SER A 410 21.66 13.82 13.12
CA SER A 410 21.79 15.02 12.29
C SER A 410 20.48 15.82 12.15
N MET A 411 19.34 15.21 12.50
CA MET A 411 18.03 15.90 12.47
C MET A 411 17.68 16.61 13.78
N LYS A 412 18.48 16.46 14.84
CA LYS A 412 18.27 17.13 16.14
C LYS A 412 18.14 18.66 16.01
N PRO A 413 18.99 19.36 15.23
CA PRO A 413 18.85 20.81 15.06
C PRO A 413 17.50 21.21 14.47
N LEU A 414 16.99 20.48 13.45
CA LEU A 414 15.71 20.77 12.84
C LEU A 414 14.54 20.53 13.82
N ILE A 415 14.58 19.44 14.59
CA ILE A 415 13.57 19.16 15.62
C ILE A 415 13.60 20.25 16.71
N LYS A 416 14.80 20.70 17.13
CA LYS A 416 14.96 21.82 18.08
C LYS A 416 14.36 23.11 17.50
N ALA A 417 14.58 23.40 16.21
CA ALA A 417 14.00 24.56 15.54
C ALA A 417 12.47 24.54 15.54
N LEU A 418 11.86 23.38 15.30
CA LEU A 418 10.40 23.22 15.39
C LEU A 418 9.86 23.50 16.81
N SER A 419 10.58 23.02 17.84
CA SER A 419 10.23 23.27 19.24
C SER A 419 10.35 24.77 19.60
N ILE A 420 11.39 25.45 19.11
CA ILE A 420 11.55 26.91 19.27
C ILE A 420 10.39 27.66 18.63
N ILE A 421 10.04 27.33 17.39
CA ILE A 421 8.90 27.94 16.69
C ILE A 421 7.60 27.70 17.44
N HIS A 422 7.39 26.50 17.97
CA HIS A 422 6.22 26.20 18.80
C HIS A 422 6.16 27.10 20.03
N ASN A 423 7.25 27.17 20.80
CA ASN A 423 7.33 28.00 22.01
C ASN A 423 7.12 29.50 21.73
N VAL A 424 7.71 29.99 20.62
CA VAL A 424 7.56 31.38 20.18
C VAL A 424 6.11 31.68 19.81
N ASN A 425 5.42 30.72 19.17
CA ASN A 425 4.00 30.87 18.81
C ASN A 425 3.10 30.86 20.06
N ASP A 426 3.31 29.93 20.98
CA ASP A 426 2.53 29.81 22.23
C ASP A 426 2.71 31.04 23.14
N ALA A 427 3.94 31.56 23.22
CA ALA A 427 4.26 32.75 23.98
C ALA A 427 3.82 34.07 23.30
N GLY A 428 3.27 34.00 22.08
CA GLY A 428 2.89 35.20 21.31
C GLY A 428 4.05 36.13 20.91
N LYS A 429 5.31 35.62 21.02
CA LYS A 429 6.51 36.41 20.70
C LYS A 429 6.64 36.59 19.18
N ARG A 430 7.22 37.73 18.79
CA ARG A 430 7.44 38.07 17.35
C ARG A 430 8.83 37.68 16.83
N LYS A 431 9.83 37.65 17.69
CA LYS A 431 11.24 37.35 17.31
C LYS A 431 11.60 35.91 17.58
N ILE A 432 12.41 35.32 16.71
CA ILE A 432 13.11 34.07 16.92
C ILE A 432 14.34 34.36 17.78
N PRO A 433 14.70 33.53 18.77
CA PRO A 433 15.94 33.67 19.53
C PRO A 433 17.17 33.61 18.63
N ASP A 434 18.19 34.41 18.91
CA ASP A 434 19.42 34.51 18.10
C ASP A 434 20.27 33.23 18.14
N ASP A 435 20.07 32.38 19.16
CA ASP A 435 20.70 31.07 19.32
C ASP A 435 19.94 29.92 18.62
N ALA A 436 18.95 30.25 17.80
CA ALA A 436 18.19 29.24 17.05
C ALA A 436 19.11 28.50 16.05
N PRO A 437 19.00 27.16 15.95
CA PRO A 437 19.89 26.38 15.10
C PRO A 437 19.71 26.71 13.62
N LEU A 438 20.83 26.85 12.91
CA LEU A 438 20.89 27.14 11.47
C LEU A 438 21.59 26.03 10.66
N ASP A 439 22.24 25.07 11.33
CA ASP A 439 23.12 24.07 10.71
C ASP A 439 22.46 23.19 9.64
N PHE A 440 21.14 23.02 9.72
CA PHE A 440 20.35 22.21 8.78
C PHE A 440 19.85 23.00 7.58
N ILE A 441 20.05 24.32 7.59
CA ILE A 441 19.49 25.23 6.57
C ILE A 441 20.38 25.26 5.33
N PRO A 442 19.84 25.05 4.12
CA PRO A 442 20.61 25.16 2.90
C PRO A 442 21.18 26.56 2.69
N LYS A 443 22.45 26.69 2.21
CA LYS A 443 23.17 27.95 2.00
C LYS A 443 22.38 29.02 1.25
N ARG A 444 21.52 28.65 0.32
CA ARG A 444 20.67 29.57 -0.42
C ARG A 444 19.71 30.41 0.44
N TRP A 445 19.37 29.93 1.64
CA TRP A 445 18.50 30.62 2.58
C TRP A 445 19.26 31.57 3.52
N GLU A 446 20.54 31.28 3.82
CA GLU A 446 21.34 31.98 4.85
C GLU A 446 21.28 33.48 4.69
N LYS A 447 21.51 34.02 3.46
CA LYS A 447 21.50 35.46 3.17
C LYS A 447 20.16 36.18 3.40
N TYR A 448 19.07 35.43 3.54
CA TYR A 448 17.74 35.99 3.81
C TYR A 448 17.33 35.82 5.27
N ILE A 449 17.94 34.87 5.98
CA ILE A 449 17.61 34.54 7.36
C ILE A 449 18.32 35.48 8.33
N GLN A 450 19.58 35.79 8.12
CA GLN A 450 20.34 36.69 8.99
C GLN A 450 20.50 38.06 8.35
N ASP A 451 20.15 39.08 9.12
CA ASP A 451 20.46 40.47 8.79
C ASP A 451 21.93 40.76 9.10
N ARG A 452 22.44 41.95 8.67
CA ARG A 452 23.82 42.37 8.89
C ARG A 452 24.23 42.39 10.37
N ASP A 453 23.27 42.57 11.26
CA ASP A 453 23.48 42.64 12.70
C ASP A 453 23.31 41.24 13.39
N GLY A 454 23.21 40.18 12.58
CA GLY A 454 23.04 38.80 13.07
C GLY A 454 21.63 38.44 13.55
N ALA A 455 20.67 39.35 13.49
CA ALA A 455 19.30 39.12 13.88
C ALA A 455 18.58 38.16 12.91
N ILE A 456 17.81 37.22 13.44
CA ILE A 456 17.12 36.22 12.62
C ILE A 456 15.79 36.75 12.12
N ASN A 457 15.63 36.83 10.79
CA ASN A 457 14.36 37.12 10.13
C ASN A 457 13.40 35.95 10.27
N ARG A 458 12.36 36.11 11.08
CA ARG A 458 11.38 35.08 11.39
C ARG A 458 10.73 34.47 10.16
N ASN A 459 10.34 35.29 9.18
CA ASN A 459 9.60 34.82 8.00
C ASN A 459 10.45 33.84 7.18
N TYR A 460 11.68 34.19 6.91
CA TYR A 460 12.60 33.33 6.15
C TYR A 460 13.04 32.12 6.94
N TYR A 461 13.30 32.28 8.25
CA TYR A 461 13.63 31.16 9.12
C TYR A 461 12.50 30.11 9.16
N GLU A 462 11.27 30.51 9.43
CA GLU A 462 10.14 29.57 9.45
C GLU A 462 9.92 28.94 8.06
N MET A 463 10.04 29.68 6.96
CA MET A 463 9.91 29.12 5.61
C MET A 463 11.00 28.08 5.32
N ALA A 464 12.24 28.33 5.73
CA ALA A 464 13.34 27.39 5.58
C ALA A 464 13.11 26.12 6.41
N VAL A 465 12.77 26.29 7.71
CA VAL A 465 12.46 25.17 8.61
C VAL A 465 11.33 24.29 8.05
N TYR A 466 10.23 24.88 7.61
CA TYR A 466 9.09 24.11 7.07
C TYR A 466 9.42 23.47 5.71
N THR A 467 10.28 24.08 4.91
CA THR A 467 10.75 23.49 3.67
C THR A 467 11.65 22.27 3.93
N GLU A 468 12.59 22.39 4.87
CA GLU A 468 13.43 21.27 5.27
C GLU A 468 12.64 20.18 5.99
N LEU A 469 11.69 20.51 6.85
CA LEU A 469 10.78 19.55 7.45
C LEU A 469 10.09 18.70 6.38
N LYS A 470 9.51 19.34 5.37
CA LYS A 470 8.89 18.64 4.24
C LYS A 470 9.89 17.71 3.55
N ASN A 471 11.11 18.19 3.25
CA ASN A 471 12.14 17.40 2.57
C ASN A 471 12.54 16.18 3.40
N ARG A 472 12.72 16.35 4.72
CA ARG A 472 13.15 15.29 5.63
C ARG A 472 12.05 14.27 5.96
N ILE A 473 10.79 14.67 5.94
CA ILE A 473 9.68 13.72 6.00
C ILE A 473 9.63 12.89 4.71
N ARG A 474 9.84 13.50 3.56
CA ARG A 474 9.84 12.79 2.26
C ARG A 474 11.02 11.83 2.10
N SER A 475 12.19 12.17 2.64
CA SER A 475 13.37 11.27 2.64
C SER A 475 13.27 10.15 3.67
N GLY A 476 12.32 10.22 4.62
CA GLY A 476 12.21 9.28 5.73
C GLY A 476 13.14 9.56 6.91
N ASP A 477 13.89 10.68 6.89
CA ASP A 477 14.78 11.09 7.99
C ASP A 477 13.99 11.55 9.21
N ILE A 478 12.79 12.10 9.02
CA ILE A 478 11.88 12.52 10.09
C ILE A 478 10.58 11.74 9.99
N ALA A 479 10.21 11.10 11.08
CA ALA A 479 8.94 10.42 11.28
C ALA A 479 7.91 11.33 11.94
N VAL A 480 6.62 11.04 11.67
CA VAL A 480 5.48 11.73 12.27
C VAL A 480 4.69 10.75 13.13
N GLU A 481 4.61 11.03 14.44
CA GLU A 481 3.91 10.16 15.39
C GLU A 481 2.42 10.02 15.03
N GLY A 482 1.96 8.77 15.00
CA GLY A 482 0.58 8.44 14.64
C GLY A 482 0.29 8.49 13.14
N SER A 483 1.31 8.68 12.28
CA SER A 483 1.20 8.52 10.84
C SER A 483 1.33 7.04 10.47
N ARG A 484 0.70 6.65 9.36
CA ARG A 484 0.87 5.34 8.77
C ARG A 484 1.97 5.35 7.69
N ASN A 485 2.02 6.40 6.89
CA ASN A 485 2.91 6.51 5.74
C ASN A 485 4.25 7.17 6.08
N TYR A 486 4.30 7.95 7.17
CA TYR A 486 5.47 8.74 7.59
C TYR A 486 5.97 8.33 8.98
N ARG A 487 5.86 7.05 9.33
CA ARG A 487 6.41 6.48 10.56
C ARG A 487 7.91 6.22 10.44
N ASN A 488 8.55 5.91 11.56
CA ASN A 488 9.97 5.62 11.57
C ASN A 488 10.29 4.40 10.67
N PHE A 489 11.39 4.50 9.93
CA PHE A 489 11.86 3.41 9.06
C PHE A 489 12.09 2.11 9.82
N ASP A 490 12.62 2.20 11.04
CA ASP A 490 12.87 1.04 11.89
C ASP A 490 11.59 0.24 12.23
N GLU A 491 10.41 0.89 12.21
CA GLU A 491 9.13 0.22 12.42
C GLU A 491 8.70 -0.68 11.24
N TYR A 492 9.35 -0.58 10.09
CA TYR A 492 9.12 -1.47 8.94
C TYR A 492 10.03 -2.70 8.97
N LEU A 493 11.06 -2.67 9.79
CA LEU A 493 12.01 -3.76 9.93
C LEU A 493 11.55 -4.73 11.03
N LEU A 494 11.72 -6.02 10.77
CA LEU A 494 11.53 -7.03 11.81
C LEU A 494 12.63 -6.88 12.87
N PRO A 495 12.29 -6.91 14.17
CA PRO A 495 13.28 -6.96 15.23
C PRO A 495 14.25 -8.13 15.03
N ALA A 496 15.51 -7.95 15.40
CA ALA A 496 16.55 -8.95 15.16
C ALA A 496 16.27 -10.33 15.80
N ASN A 497 15.55 -10.34 16.93
CA ASN A 497 15.09 -11.58 17.59
C ASN A 497 13.99 -12.29 16.80
N GLU A 498 13.08 -11.56 16.18
CA GLU A 498 11.99 -12.12 15.37
C GLU A 498 12.49 -12.54 13.99
N TRP A 499 13.53 -11.87 13.47
CA TRP A 499 14.12 -12.17 12.17
C TRP A 499 14.60 -13.62 12.06
N LYS A 500 15.24 -14.16 13.12
CA LYS A 500 15.72 -15.54 13.14
C LYS A 500 14.58 -16.55 12.97
N VAL A 501 13.50 -16.36 13.71
CA VAL A 501 12.31 -17.23 13.65
C VAL A 501 11.66 -17.15 12.27
N GLU A 502 11.56 -15.95 11.74
CA GLU A 502 10.93 -15.72 10.44
C GLU A 502 11.77 -16.27 9.28
N THR A 503 13.11 -16.21 9.36
CA THR A 503 13.99 -16.81 8.35
C THR A 503 13.89 -18.33 8.31
N GLU A 504 13.74 -18.99 9.46
CA GLU A 504 13.47 -20.42 9.52
C GLU A 504 12.12 -20.78 8.88
N ARG A 505 11.06 -20.00 9.20
CA ARG A 505 9.73 -20.17 8.60
C ARG A 505 9.73 -19.99 7.09
N LEU A 506 10.50 -19.03 6.58
CA LEU A 506 10.60 -18.73 5.15
C LEU A 506 11.65 -19.59 4.43
N ALA A 507 12.39 -20.45 5.15
CA ALA A 507 13.50 -21.26 4.64
C ALA A 507 14.52 -20.40 3.84
N VAL A 508 14.88 -19.24 4.39
CA VAL A 508 15.90 -18.34 3.82
C VAL A 508 17.07 -18.17 4.77
N SER A 509 18.25 -17.82 4.26
CA SER A 509 19.42 -17.56 5.10
C SER A 509 19.19 -16.35 6.00
N ALA A 510 19.54 -16.48 7.29
CA ALA A 510 19.45 -15.41 8.27
C ALA A 510 20.50 -14.30 8.06
N SER A 511 21.63 -14.63 7.39
CA SER A 511 22.66 -13.65 7.05
C SER A 511 22.39 -13.00 5.69
N TYR A 512 22.67 -11.70 5.58
CA TYR A 512 22.53 -10.95 4.32
C TYR A 512 23.33 -11.59 3.18
N ASP A 513 24.60 -11.90 3.44
CA ASP A 513 25.49 -12.48 2.41
C ASP A 513 25.01 -13.87 1.98
N GLY A 514 24.59 -14.71 2.92
CA GLY A 514 24.01 -16.01 2.62
C GLY A 514 22.75 -15.89 1.75
N PHE A 515 21.85 -14.99 2.11
CA PHE A 515 20.63 -14.72 1.34
C PHE A 515 20.93 -14.25 -0.09
N ILE A 516 21.87 -13.32 -0.25
CA ILE A 516 22.27 -12.83 -1.58
C ILE A 516 22.91 -13.93 -2.41
N GLN A 517 23.80 -14.75 -1.84
CA GLN A 517 24.44 -15.87 -2.54
C GLN A 517 23.42 -16.92 -3.00
N GLU A 518 22.45 -17.28 -2.16
CA GLU A 518 21.37 -18.19 -2.54
C GLU A 518 20.52 -17.62 -3.69
N ARG A 519 20.22 -16.30 -3.67
CA ARG A 519 19.47 -15.66 -4.76
C ARG A 519 20.25 -15.58 -6.07
N ILE A 520 21.54 -15.25 -6.00
CA ILE A 520 22.43 -15.25 -7.16
C ILE A 520 22.52 -16.66 -7.75
N LYS A 521 22.71 -17.70 -6.92
CA LYS A 521 22.74 -19.09 -7.36
C LYS A 521 21.43 -19.48 -8.06
N SER A 522 20.30 -19.22 -7.43
CA SER A 522 18.96 -19.50 -7.99
C SER A 522 18.73 -18.77 -9.32
N MET A 523 19.18 -17.51 -9.42
CA MET A 523 19.11 -16.74 -10.67
C MET A 523 19.98 -17.36 -11.76
N ASN A 524 21.22 -17.72 -11.45
CA ASN A 524 22.14 -18.34 -12.40
C ASN A 524 21.62 -19.70 -12.88
N ASP A 525 21.08 -20.53 -11.99
CA ASP A 525 20.47 -21.81 -12.34
C ASP A 525 19.29 -21.62 -13.32
N ARG A 526 18.45 -20.61 -13.08
CA ARG A 526 17.34 -20.25 -13.98
C ARG A 526 17.82 -19.71 -15.32
N LEU A 527 18.87 -18.90 -15.35
CA LEU A 527 19.47 -18.39 -16.57
C LEU A 527 20.13 -19.51 -17.39
N GLN A 528 20.82 -20.43 -16.74
CA GLN A 528 21.38 -21.63 -17.41
C GLN A 528 20.27 -22.51 -17.99
N TRP A 529 19.17 -22.71 -17.22
CA TRP A 529 18.02 -23.45 -17.72
C TRP A 529 17.38 -22.75 -18.93
N LEU A 530 17.20 -21.43 -18.87
CA LEU A 530 16.70 -20.64 -20.00
C LEU A 530 17.64 -20.72 -21.20
N SER A 531 18.94 -20.61 -21.01
CA SER A 531 19.93 -20.71 -22.08
C SER A 531 19.86 -22.09 -22.80
N LYS A 532 19.76 -23.18 -22.03
CA LYS A 532 19.61 -24.53 -22.57
C LYS A 532 18.30 -24.77 -23.30
N ASN A 533 17.22 -24.08 -22.88
CA ASN A 533 15.87 -24.29 -23.42
C ASN A 533 15.39 -23.15 -24.33
N TRP A 534 16.24 -22.16 -24.61
CA TRP A 534 15.89 -20.95 -25.37
C TRP A 534 15.32 -21.25 -26.76
N ILE A 535 15.89 -22.21 -27.47
CA ILE A 535 15.45 -22.63 -28.82
C ILE A 535 14.03 -23.20 -28.78
N VAL A 536 13.67 -23.95 -27.74
CA VAL A 536 12.32 -24.54 -27.57
C VAL A 536 11.29 -23.46 -27.23
N LEU A 537 11.66 -22.45 -26.46
CA LEU A 537 10.78 -21.35 -26.07
C LEU A 537 10.57 -20.33 -27.22
N THR A 538 11.61 -20.01 -27.98
CA THR A 538 11.51 -19.09 -29.13
C THR A 538 10.68 -19.67 -30.27
N CYS A 539 10.75 -20.96 -30.53
CA CYS A 539 9.91 -21.62 -31.54
C CYS A 539 8.40 -21.58 -31.17
N ARG A 540 8.05 -21.61 -29.87
CA ARG A 540 6.65 -21.50 -29.42
C ARG A 540 6.14 -20.04 -29.42
N THR A 541 6.97 -19.07 -29.00
CA THR A 541 6.58 -17.65 -28.95
C THR A 541 6.54 -17.00 -30.31
N VAL A 542 7.41 -17.36 -31.23
CA VAL A 542 7.37 -16.86 -32.63
C VAL A 542 6.10 -17.33 -33.36
N LYS A 543 5.64 -18.56 -33.12
CA LYS A 543 4.33 -19.01 -33.63
C LYS A 543 3.13 -18.24 -33.04
N PHE A 544 3.23 -17.76 -31.80
CA PHE A 544 2.17 -16.97 -31.15
C PHE A 544 2.20 -15.50 -31.58
N MET A 545 3.41 -14.91 -31.75
CA MET A 545 3.58 -13.52 -32.19
C MET A 545 3.23 -13.34 -33.67
N SER A 546 3.52 -14.31 -34.54
CA SER A 546 3.16 -14.25 -35.96
C SER A 546 1.64 -14.27 -36.18
N LYS A 547 0.87 -15.02 -35.38
CA LYS A 547 -0.60 -15.02 -35.44
C LYS A 547 -1.23 -13.73 -34.87
N GLY A 548 -0.60 -13.07 -33.91
CA GLY A 548 -1.08 -11.81 -33.30
C GLY A 548 -0.78 -10.57 -34.16
N CYS A 549 0.40 -10.50 -34.79
CA CYS A 549 0.79 -9.38 -35.65
C CYS A 549 0.03 -9.34 -36.99
N ILE A 550 -0.34 -10.49 -37.54
CA ILE A 550 -1.11 -10.53 -38.81
C ILE A 550 -2.54 -9.99 -38.58
N LYS A 551 -3.15 -10.20 -37.41
CA LYS A 551 -4.46 -9.62 -37.08
C LYS A 551 -4.42 -8.10 -36.85
N LYS A 552 -3.33 -7.54 -36.32
CA LYS A 552 -3.20 -6.08 -36.09
C LYS A 552 -2.87 -5.29 -37.38
N ARG A 553 -2.17 -5.87 -38.34
CA ARG A 553 -1.90 -5.19 -39.64
C ARG A 553 -3.11 -5.16 -40.58
N ARG A 554 -4.03 -6.13 -40.48
CA ARG A 554 -5.29 -6.09 -41.26
C ARG A 554 -6.32 -5.07 -40.75
N LYS A 555 -6.29 -4.68 -39.47
CA LYS A 555 -7.16 -3.64 -38.90
C LYS A 555 -6.68 -2.20 -39.16
N LYS A 556 -5.43 -1.98 -39.61
CA LYS A 556 -4.88 -0.64 -39.92
C LYS A 556 -4.94 -0.29 -41.42
N ARG A 557 -5.45 -1.19 -42.29
CA ARG A 557 -5.61 -0.92 -43.73
C ARG A 557 -7.06 -0.70 -44.18
N ASN A 558 -8.01 -0.74 -43.24
CA ASN A 558 -9.43 -0.50 -43.52
C ASN A 558 -10.02 0.65 -42.68
N ASN A 559 -9.19 1.67 -42.38
CA ASN A 559 -9.67 3.00 -41.96
C ASN A 559 -8.87 4.07 -42.71
#